data_cf3eceb4f94eadc2432b882b157735ac
#
_entry.id   cf3eceb4f94eadc2432b882b157735ac
#
_cell.length_a   1.000
_cell.length_b   1.000
_cell.length_c   1.000
_cell.angle_alpha   90.00
_cell.angle_beta   90.00
_cell.angle_gamma   90.00
#
_symmetry.space_group_name_H-M   'P 1'
#
loop_
_entity.id
_entity.type
_entity.pdbx_description
1 polymer ?
#
loop_
_entity_poly.entity_id
_entity_poly.type
_entity_poly.pdbx_seq_one_letter_code
_entity_poly.pdbx_strand_id
1 'polypeptide(L)'
;MNKILFLIPFLIFSISIVPYTFAEYEDTIVIIETPSGKMFIEFFPDVAPNHVENFIKLSEEGFYTQTIFHRIINGFMIQGGDPWTKDLNKSMEDWGRGNPGYTIDAEFNQIKHDRGIVSMARSADPDSAGSQFFIVHENSHFLDGEYTVFGRIVSDESFETLDRLANLDTLKSVTGFDGPGADNPNNAGLAIVTNVEVVQRSELPNLPVLEDPRTTHKSPMKTGGGKYTNTDYGVSFNTPQGWLIQTPVRVDSNTPNIVVAGPKTGNISPALTVTITKSESNLDKDVENFKNQIQPLVDQGVLFIENESRIIANGYDAHLFITKANFENQNEEIMEIAFATALIHENNKLYQLQYMNTIENYFAQDALFNDMINSFEAISTLSENPDDNISMEEWKEQTSSIEGGGCLIATAAYGSEMAP
;
A
#
# COMPACT_ATOMS: atom_id res chain seq x y z
N MET A 1 -47.94 -27.89 3.02
CA MET A 1 -47.20 -26.92 3.84
C MET A 1 -45.93 -26.64 3.11
N ASN A 2 -45.90 -25.55 2.33
CA ASN A 2 -44.75 -25.15 1.50
C ASN A 2 -43.74 -24.42 2.39
N LYS A 3 -42.58 -25.00 2.55
CA LYS A 3 -41.43 -24.31 3.15
C LYS A 3 -40.86 -23.39 2.06
N ILE A 4 -41.08 -22.09 2.20
CA ILE A 4 -40.44 -21.06 1.42
C ILE A 4 -39.02 -20.94 1.97
N LEU A 5 -38.06 -21.38 1.17
CA LEU A 5 -36.62 -21.22 1.43
C LEU A 5 -36.27 -19.78 1.06
N PHE A 6 -36.14 -18.90 2.03
CA PHE A 6 -35.56 -17.58 1.84
C PHE A 6 -34.07 -17.72 1.62
N LEU A 7 -33.63 -17.61 0.37
CA LEU A 7 -32.26 -17.34 0.01
C LEU A 7 -31.93 -15.90 0.44
N ILE A 8 -31.31 -15.76 1.59
CA ILE A 8 -30.67 -14.51 2.02
C ILE A 8 -29.39 -14.37 1.17
N PRO A 9 -29.18 -13.25 0.45
CA PRO A 9 -27.89 -13.03 -0.21
C PRO A 9 -26.84 -12.77 0.89
N PHE A 10 -26.08 -13.80 1.15
CA PHE A 10 -24.88 -13.78 1.94
C PHE A 10 -23.90 -12.81 1.25
N LEU A 11 -23.63 -11.66 1.84
CA LEU A 11 -22.44 -10.89 1.55
C LEU A 11 -21.28 -11.61 2.24
N ILE A 12 -21.01 -12.81 1.73
CA ILE A 12 -19.72 -13.43 1.89
C ILE A 12 -18.76 -12.40 1.25
N PHE A 13 -17.89 -11.85 2.04
CA PHE A 13 -16.57 -11.55 1.53
C PHE A 13 -16.05 -12.92 1.07
N SER A 14 -16.48 -13.28 -0.12
CA SER A 14 -15.82 -14.29 -0.91
C SER A 14 -14.40 -13.77 -1.03
N ILE A 15 -13.51 -14.28 -0.20
CA ILE A 15 -12.21 -14.64 -0.73
C ILE A 15 -12.57 -15.70 -1.77
N SER A 16 -13.06 -15.24 -2.91
CA SER A 16 -12.95 -15.97 -4.15
C SER A 16 -11.44 -16.14 -4.28
N ILE A 17 -10.95 -17.30 -3.87
CA ILE A 17 -9.79 -17.88 -4.50
C ILE A 17 -10.33 -18.23 -5.90
N VAL A 18 -10.52 -17.19 -6.73
CA VAL A 18 -10.32 -17.34 -8.14
C VAL A 18 -8.87 -17.78 -8.19
N PRO A 19 -8.51 -18.93 -8.78
CA PRO A 19 -7.15 -19.10 -9.23
C PRO A 19 -6.97 -18.00 -10.29
N TYR A 20 -6.58 -16.81 -9.82
CA TYR A 20 -6.03 -15.81 -10.70
C TYR A 20 -4.83 -16.48 -11.30
N THR A 21 -4.84 -16.64 -12.59
CA THR A 21 -3.69 -17.00 -13.39
C THR A 21 -2.72 -15.81 -13.35
N PHE A 22 -2.14 -15.53 -12.17
CA PHE A 22 -1.03 -14.57 -12.00
C PHE A 22 0.18 -14.97 -12.85
N ALA A 23 0.21 -16.22 -13.33
CA ALA A 23 1.25 -16.76 -14.20
C ALA A 23 1.33 -16.09 -15.59
N GLU A 24 0.34 -15.31 -16.00
CA GLU A 24 0.31 -14.78 -17.38
C GLU A 24 1.36 -13.67 -17.59
N TYR A 25 1.70 -12.89 -16.55
CA TYR A 25 2.61 -11.74 -16.68
C TYR A 25 3.91 -11.85 -15.87
N GLU A 26 4.10 -12.93 -15.10
CA GLU A 26 5.32 -13.12 -14.28
C GLU A 26 6.61 -13.15 -15.11
N ASP A 27 6.53 -13.71 -16.32
CA ASP A 27 7.65 -13.80 -17.25
C ASP A 27 7.63 -12.72 -18.35
N THR A 28 6.76 -11.74 -18.24
CA THR A 28 6.64 -10.66 -19.21
C THR A 28 7.63 -9.54 -18.89
N ILE A 29 8.34 -9.08 -19.90
CA ILE A 29 9.24 -7.92 -19.85
C ILE A 29 8.74 -6.86 -20.85
N VAL A 30 8.67 -5.60 -20.43
CA VAL A 30 8.48 -4.48 -21.35
C VAL A 30 9.80 -3.75 -21.52
N ILE A 31 10.21 -3.57 -22.78
CA ILE A 31 11.41 -2.83 -23.15
C ILE A 31 10.99 -1.45 -23.63
N ILE A 32 11.42 -0.41 -22.93
CA ILE A 32 11.26 0.99 -23.35
C ILE A 32 12.55 1.46 -23.96
N GLU A 33 12.52 1.89 -25.22
CA GLU A 33 13.66 2.46 -25.94
C GLU A 33 13.55 3.99 -26.01
N THR A 34 14.67 4.64 -25.74
CA THR A 34 14.83 6.10 -25.87
C THR A 34 16.16 6.39 -26.56
N PRO A 35 16.42 7.60 -27.06
CA PRO A 35 17.75 8.00 -27.52
C PRO A 35 18.83 7.92 -26.43
N SER A 36 18.41 7.95 -25.15
CA SER A 36 19.30 7.79 -23.99
C SER A 36 19.63 6.33 -23.67
N GLY A 37 18.95 5.36 -24.25
CA GLY A 37 19.18 3.91 -24.07
C GLY A 37 17.88 3.13 -23.86
N LYS A 38 18.03 1.87 -23.40
CA LYS A 38 16.91 0.97 -23.14
C LYS A 38 16.69 0.78 -21.65
N MET A 39 15.43 0.57 -21.28
CA MET A 39 15.03 0.13 -19.94
C MET A 39 14.17 -1.11 -20.06
N PHE A 40 14.51 -2.14 -19.29
CA PHE A 40 13.81 -3.42 -19.21
C PHE A 40 13.01 -3.42 -17.93
N ILE A 41 11.70 -3.56 -18.03
CA ILE A 41 10.76 -3.53 -16.87
C ILE A 41 10.21 -4.94 -16.64
N GLU A 42 10.39 -5.47 -15.45
CA GLU A 42 9.67 -6.63 -14.94
C GLU A 42 8.55 -6.20 -13.99
N PHE A 43 7.57 -7.06 -13.77
CA PHE A 43 6.31 -6.71 -13.13
C PHE A 43 6.04 -7.47 -11.85
N PHE A 44 5.11 -6.96 -11.05
CA PHE A 44 4.61 -7.56 -9.81
C PHE A 44 3.10 -7.82 -9.89
N PRO A 45 2.65 -8.76 -10.77
CA PRO A 45 1.22 -8.99 -11.03
C PRO A 45 0.45 -9.52 -9.82
N ASP A 46 1.13 -10.08 -8.84
CA ASP A 46 0.54 -10.61 -7.60
C ASP A 46 0.13 -9.51 -6.59
N VAL A 47 0.68 -8.30 -6.71
CA VAL A 47 0.37 -7.17 -5.82
C VAL A 47 -0.31 -5.99 -6.52
N ALA A 48 -0.22 -5.90 -7.84
CA ALA A 48 -0.84 -4.85 -8.64
C ALA A 48 -1.34 -5.38 -10.00
N PRO A 49 -2.24 -6.39 -10.01
CA PRO A 49 -2.67 -7.07 -11.24
C PRO A 49 -3.27 -6.13 -12.28
N ASN A 50 -4.15 -5.22 -11.88
CA ASN A 50 -4.83 -4.31 -12.80
C ASN A 50 -3.87 -3.28 -13.41
N HIS A 51 -2.89 -2.79 -12.63
CA HIS A 51 -1.88 -1.86 -13.13
C HIS A 51 -0.91 -2.55 -14.09
N VAL A 52 -0.52 -3.79 -13.81
CA VAL A 52 0.34 -4.59 -14.70
C VAL A 52 -0.38 -4.87 -16.02
N GLU A 53 -1.61 -5.40 -15.96
CA GLU A 53 -2.42 -5.66 -17.16
C GLU A 53 -2.60 -4.40 -18.00
N ASN A 54 -2.98 -3.28 -17.36
CA ASN A 54 -3.17 -2.00 -18.03
C ASN A 54 -1.88 -1.51 -18.71
N PHE A 55 -0.75 -1.58 -18.03
CA PHE A 55 0.53 -1.13 -18.59
C PHE A 55 0.97 -1.99 -19.78
N ILE A 56 0.87 -3.31 -19.68
CA ILE A 56 1.22 -4.25 -20.75
C ILE A 56 0.29 -4.02 -21.96
N LYS A 57 -1.02 -3.95 -21.74
CA LYS A 57 -2.00 -3.69 -22.80
C LYS A 57 -1.71 -2.38 -23.54
N LEU A 58 -1.49 -1.29 -22.82
CA LEU A 58 -1.14 0.00 -23.44
C LEU A 58 0.20 -0.07 -24.19
N SER A 59 1.14 -0.89 -23.71
CA SER A 59 2.41 -1.14 -24.40
C SER A 59 2.22 -1.88 -25.73
N GLU A 60 1.43 -2.96 -25.74
CA GLU A 60 1.08 -3.74 -26.92
C GLU A 60 0.30 -2.93 -27.96
N GLU A 61 -0.56 -2.02 -27.52
CA GLU A 61 -1.30 -1.09 -28.37
C GLU A 61 -0.41 0.04 -28.94
N GLY A 62 0.89 0.10 -28.54
CA GLY A 62 1.81 1.15 -28.95
C GLY A 62 1.48 2.52 -28.35
N PHE A 63 0.68 2.54 -27.28
CA PHE A 63 0.25 3.78 -26.63
C PHE A 63 1.41 4.63 -26.15
N TYR A 64 2.46 4.03 -25.62
CA TYR A 64 3.61 4.75 -25.07
C TYR A 64 4.60 5.22 -26.14
N THR A 65 4.60 4.64 -27.33
CA THR A 65 5.49 5.07 -28.43
C THR A 65 5.23 6.53 -28.80
N GLN A 66 6.28 7.32 -28.91
CA GLN A 66 6.28 8.77 -29.15
C GLN A 66 5.84 9.61 -27.94
N THR A 67 5.52 9.03 -26.78
CA THR A 67 5.37 9.81 -25.55
C THR A 67 6.73 10.26 -25.04
N ILE A 68 6.77 11.21 -24.10
CA ILE A 68 8.00 11.80 -23.58
C ILE A 68 8.04 11.59 -22.07
N PHE A 69 9.21 11.32 -21.52
CA PHE A 69 9.43 11.53 -20.09
C PHE A 69 9.41 13.04 -19.85
N HIS A 70 8.21 13.54 -19.56
CA HIS A 70 7.90 14.96 -19.55
C HIS A 70 8.24 15.65 -18.22
N ARG A 71 8.50 14.89 -17.16
CA ARG A 71 8.90 15.42 -15.87
C ARG A 71 10.13 14.69 -15.39
N ILE A 72 11.20 15.44 -15.16
CA ILE A 72 12.52 14.92 -14.80
C ILE A 72 13.02 15.67 -13.58
N ILE A 73 13.19 14.94 -12.47
CA ILE A 73 13.77 15.51 -11.24
C ILE A 73 14.92 14.61 -10.82
N ASN A 74 16.14 15.10 -11.02
CA ASN A 74 17.35 14.42 -10.58
C ASN A 74 17.33 14.24 -9.05
N GLY A 75 17.72 13.05 -8.58
CA GLY A 75 17.65 12.71 -7.17
C GLY A 75 16.25 12.29 -6.69
N PHE A 76 15.26 12.23 -7.59
CA PHE A 76 13.91 11.81 -7.23
C PHE A 76 13.34 10.78 -8.23
N MET A 77 12.86 11.19 -9.41
CA MET A 77 12.22 10.30 -10.39
C MET A 77 12.20 10.90 -11.81
N ILE A 78 11.90 10.05 -12.80
CA ILE A 78 11.47 10.46 -14.13
C ILE A 78 10.04 9.98 -14.37
N GLN A 79 9.16 10.84 -14.93
CA GLN A 79 7.74 10.54 -15.17
C GLN A 79 7.41 10.66 -16.66
N GLY A 80 6.69 9.66 -17.17
CA GLY A 80 6.26 9.56 -18.56
C GLY A 80 4.83 9.03 -18.71
N GLY A 81 4.47 8.61 -19.93
CA GLY A 81 3.20 7.97 -20.24
C GLY A 81 2.02 8.91 -20.46
N ASP A 82 2.26 10.21 -20.58
CA ASP A 82 1.23 11.19 -20.91
C ASP A 82 1.02 11.27 -22.45
N PRO A 83 -0.20 10.92 -22.95
CA PRO A 83 -0.50 11.01 -24.38
C PRO A 83 -0.46 12.43 -24.93
N TRP A 84 -0.64 13.46 -24.12
CA TRP A 84 -0.57 14.85 -24.59
C TRP A 84 0.83 15.28 -25.00
N THR A 85 1.86 14.54 -24.59
CA THR A 85 3.24 14.82 -25.01
C THR A 85 3.50 14.56 -26.50
N LYS A 86 2.63 13.79 -27.16
CA LYS A 86 2.66 13.53 -28.60
C LYS A 86 1.57 14.27 -29.39
N ASP A 87 0.74 15.06 -28.71
CA ASP A 87 -0.29 15.89 -29.38
C ASP A 87 0.31 17.28 -29.70
N LEU A 88 0.53 17.55 -30.97
CA LEU A 88 1.08 18.81 -31.44
C LEU A 88 0.22 20.05 -31.12
N ASN A 89 -1.03 19.86 -30.68
CA ASN A 89 -1.89 20.97 -30.25
C ASN A 89 -1.75 21.29 -28.76
N LYS A 90 -0.95 20.51 -28.02
CA LYS A 90 -0.67 20.74 -26.61
C LYS A 90 0.66 21.43 -26.42
N SER A 91 0.68 22.39 -25.51
CA SER A 91 1.93 23.03 -25.09
C SER A 91 2.65 22.17 -24.05
N MET A 92 3.94 22.43 -23.84
CA MET A 92 4.71 21.77 -22.76
C MET A 92 4.15 22.05 -21.36
N GLU A 93 3.47 23.20 -21.17
CA GLU A 93 2.81 23.54 -19.93
C GLU A 93 1.56 22.69 -19.64
N ASP A 94 1.00 22.02 -20.67
CA ASP A 94 -0.15 21.13 -20.55
C ASP A 94 0.25 19.69 -20.22
N TRP A 95 1.52 19.34 -20.39
CA TRP A 95 2.01 17.99 -20.15
C TRP A 95 1.84 17.58 -18.68
N GLY A 96 1.60 16.31 -18.45
CA GLY A 96 1.26 15.76 -17.13
C GLY A 96 -0.24 15.68 -16.83
N ARG A 97 -1.11 16.17 -17.75
CA ARG A 97 -2.57 16.18 -17.57
C ARG A 97 -3.33 15.18 -18.44
N GLY A 98 -2.65 14.55 -19.40
CA GLY A 98 -3.25 13.56 -20.27
C GLY A 98 -3.47 12.22 -19.58
N ASN A 99 -4.47 11.46 -20.05
CA ASN A 99 -4.79 10.12 -19.59
C ASN A 99 -5.26 9.25 -20.77
N PRO A 100 -5.42 7.93 -20.62
CA PRO A 100 -5.84 7.04 -21.68
C PRO A 100 -7.34 7.10 -22.01
N GLY A 101 -8.11 7.96 -21.34
CA GLY A 101 -9.57 8.09 -21.46
C GLY A 101 -10.34 7.34 -20.37
N TYR A 102 -9.64 6.75 -19.41
CA TYR A 102 -10.20 6.05 -18.25
C TYR A 102 -9.23 6.12 -17.07
N THR A 103 -9.69 5.68 -15.89
CA THR A 103 -8.88 5.51 -14.69
C THR A 103 -8.97 4.08 -14.19
N ILE A 104 -8.03 3.69 -13.33
CA ILE A 104 -7.96 2.40 -12.64
C ILE A 104 -7.82 2.63 -11.14
N ASP A 105 -8.43 1.74 -10.36
CA ASP A 105 -8.42 1.80 -8.90
C ASP A 105 -7.01 1.54 -8.36
N ALA A 106 -6.68 2.17 -7.22
CA ALA A 106 -5.38 2.01 -6.59
C ALA A 106 -5.14 0.57 -6.11
N GLU A 107 -3.90 0.10 -6.23
CA GLU A 107 -3.41 -1.19 -5.72
C GLU A 107 -2.17 -0.96 -4.86
N PHE A 108 -2.32 -0.15 -3.78
CA PHE A 108 -1.22 0.15 -2.88
C PHE A 108 -0.67 -1.12 -2.24
N ASN A 109 0.66 -1.23 -2.17
CA ASN A 109 1.32 -2.44 -1.71
C ASN A 109 2.60 -2.14 -0.90
N GLN A 110 3.28 -3.20 -0.47
CA GLN A 110 4.39 -3.10 0.49
C GLN A 110 5.75 -2.81 -0.14
N ILE A 111 5.85 -2.83 -1.46
CA ILE A 111 7.11 -2.62 -2.14
C ILE A 111 7.52 -1.17 -1.93
N LYS A 112 8.74 -0.98 -1.43
CA LYS A 112 9.30 0.33 -1.15
C LYS A 112 9.69 1.04 -2.45
N HIS A 113 9.55 2.36 -2.49
CA HIS A 113 9.98 3.17 -3.62
C HIS A 113 11.50 3.34 -3.63
N ASP A 114 12.21 2.20 -3.79
CA ASP A 114 13.64 2.17 -3.98
C ASP A 114 13.99 2.57 -5.42
N ARG A 115 15.26 2.95 -5.62
CA ARG A 115 15.79 3.25 -6.96
C ARG A 115 15.49 2.13 -7.95
N GLY A 116 14.93 2.50 -9.09
CA GLY A 116 14.55 1.59 -10.18
C GLY A 116 13.11 1.06 -10.09
N ILE A 117 12.39 1.30 -9.02
CA ILE A 117 10.97 0.94 -8.91
C ILE A 117 10.14 1.74 -9.92
N VAL A 118 9.16 1.06 -10.52
CA VAL A 118 8.17 1.64 -11.44
C VAL A 118 6.83 1.69 -10.72
N SER A 119 6.28 2.91 -10.62
CA SER A 119 5.04 3.16 -9.90
C SER A 119 4.09 4.03 -10.75
N MET A 120 2.78 3.91 -10.49
CA MET A 120 1.78 4.62 -11.26
C MET A 120 1.56 6.04 -10.73
N ALA A 121 1.60 7.03 -11.62
CA ALA A 121 1.27 8.41 -11.29
C ALA A 121 -0.25 8.59 -11.18
N ARG A 122 -0.69 9.48 -10.28
CA ARG A 122 -2.10 9.79 -10.01
C ARG A 122 -2.29 11.26 -9.65
N SER A 123 -3.54 11.71 -9.67
CA SER A 123 -3.94 13.00 -9.08
C SER A 123 -4.17 12.86 -7.56
N ALA A 124 -4.85 13.82 -6.94
CA ALA A 124 -5.22 13.74 -5.51
C ALA A 124 -6.13 12.54 -5.19
N ASP A 125 -6.98 12.13 -6.15
CA ASP A 125 -7.81 10.94 -6.00
C ASP A 125 -6.95 9.67 -6.17
N PRO A 126 -6.90 8.76 -5.18
CA PRO A 126 -6.20 7.49 -5.30
C PRO A 126 -6.57 6.68 -6.55
N ASP A 127 -7.84 6.70 -6.95
CA ASP A 127 -8.39 5.93 -8.06
C ASP A 127 -8.36 6.70 -9.39
N SER A 128 -7.43 7.65 -9.53
CA SER A 128 -7.23 8.47 -10.74
C SER A 128 -6.06 8.03 -11.62
N ALA A 129 -5.42 6.92 -11.30
CA ALA A 129 -4.34 6.35 -12.11
C ALA A 129 -4.86 6.01 -13.54
N GLY A 130 -4.00 6.14 -14.54
CA GLY A 130 -4.37 5.85 -15.93
C GLY A 130 -3.21 5.28 -16.72
N SER A 131 -2.49 6.12 -17.47
CA SER A 131 -1.32 5.70 -18.26
C SER A 131 -0.01 6.28 -17.79
N GLN A 132 -0.02 7.34 -16.97
CA GLN A 132 1.21 7.98 -16.52
C GLN A 132 1.88 7.16 -15.43
N PHE A 133 3.18 6.97 -15.55
CA PHE A 133 4.02 6.23 -14.61
C PHE A 133 5.31 6.99 -14.33
N PHE A 134 5.97 6.63 -13.25
CA PHE A 134 7.30 7.16 -12.93
C PHE A 134 8.26 6.04 -12.55
N ILE A 135 9.54 6.31 -12.79
CA ILE A 135 10.64 5.42 -12.40
C ILE A 135 11.48 6.15 -11.37
N VAL A 136 11.65 5.56 -10.21
CA VAL A 136 12.37 6.16 -9.08
C VAL A 136 13.87 6.22 -9.40
N HIS A 137 14.46 7.44 -9.37
CA HIS A 137 15.87 7.65 -9.57
C HIS A 137 16.69 7.48 -8.28
N GLU A 138 16.19 8.01 -7.15
CA GLU A 138 16.75 7.82 -5.81
C GLU A 138 15.66 7.39 -4.84
N ASN A 139 16.03 6.65 -3.78
CA ASN A 139 15.07 6.10 -2.83
C ASN A 139 14.09 7.17 -2.30
N SER A 140 12.81 6.91 -2.47
CA SER A 140 11.73 7.88 -2.23
C SER A 140 10.64 7.28 -1.35
N HIS A 141 11.02 6.85 -0.15
CA HIS A 141 10.17 6.11 0.79
C HIS A 141 8.95 6.90 1.29
N PHE A 142 8.93 8.22 1.13
CA PHE A 142 7.75 9.06 1.43
C PHE A 142 6.56 8.78 0.49
N LEU A 143 6.78 8.04 -0.62
CA LEU A 143 5.72 7.58 -1.53
C LEU A 143 5.13 6.21 -1.13
N ASP A 144 5.72 5.54 -0.13
CA ASP A 144 5.33 4.18 0.24
C ASP A 144 3.90 4.13 0.77
N GLY A 145 3.11 3.22 0.19
CA GLY A 145 1.69 3.08 0.54
C GLY A 145 0.75 4.14 -0.06
N GLU A 146 1.30 5.17 -0.73
CA GLU A 146 0.54 6.26 -1.34
C GLU A 146 0.45 6.14 -2.87
N TYR A 147 1.34 5.36 -3.49
CA TYR A 147 1.38 5.12 -4.92
C TYR A 147 1.46 3.62 -5.19
N THR A 148 0.84 3.16 -6.29
CA THR A 148 0.85 1.76 -6.69
C THR A 148 2.16 1.40 -7.37
N VAL A 149 3.01 0.65 -6.67
CA VAL A 149 4.17 -0.01 -7.28
C VAL A 149 3.69 -1.20 -8.09
N PHE A 150 4.07 -1.31 -9.36
CA PHE A 150 3.63 -2.41 -10.22
C PHE A 150 4.78 -3.10 -10.98
N GLY A 151 6.01 -2.56 -10.90
CA GLY A 151 7.17 -3.13 -11.56
C GLY A 151 8.48 -2.50 -11.10
N ARG A 152 9.56 -2.93 -11.74
CA ARG A 152 10.89 -2.33 -11.58
C ARG A 152 11.71 -2.48 -12.86
N ILE A 153 12.70 -1.61 -13.04
CA ILE A 153 13.71 -1.81 -14.07
C ILE A 153 14.74 -2.86 -13.62
N VAL A 154 15.25 -3.61 -14.59
CA VAL A 154 16.28 -4.62 -14.40
C VAL A 154 17.44 -4.36 -15.35
N SER A 155 18.63 -4.82 -15.02
CA SER A 155 19.91 -4.67 -15.74
C SER A 155 20.64 -3.34 -15.53
N ASP A 156 21.97 -3.42 -15.60
CA ASP A 156 22.86 -2.25 -15.51
C ASP A 156 22.55 -1.22 -16.62
N GLU A 157 22.25 -1.68 -17.85
CA GLU A 157 21.85 -0.81 -18.96
C GLU A 157 20.64 0.04 -18.64
N SER A 158 19.63 -0.56 -17.96
CA SER A 158 18.43 0.17 -17.54
C SER A 158 18.75 1.26 -16.53
N PHE A 159 19.59 0.97 -15.55
CA PHE A 159 20.00 1.94 -14.53
C PHE A 159 20.87 3.06 -15.12
N GLU A 160 21.77 2.73 -16.05
CA GLU A 160 22.53 3.74 -16.78
C GLU A 160 21.63 4.63 -17.65
N THR A 161 20.58 4.06 -18.25
CA THR A 161 19.61 4.81 -19.05
C THR A 161 18.79 5.73 -18.16
N LEU A 162 18.35 5.23 -16.99
CA LEU A 162 17.67 6.04 -15.96
C LEU A 162 18.53 7.25 -15.56
N ASP A 163 19.84 7.02 -15.28
CA ASP A 163 20.76 8.09 -14.90
C ASP A 163 20.93 9.12 -16.03
N ARG A 164 21.07 8.66 -17.29
CA ARG A 164 21.17 9.58 -18.43
C ARG A 164 19.91 10.42 -18.59
N LEU A 165 18.72 9.84 -18.44
CA LEU A 165 17.46 10.57 -18.49
C LEU A 165 17.31 11.53 -17.33
N ALA A 166 17.59 11.10 -16.09
CA ALA A 166 17.47 11.93 -14.89
C ALA A 166 18.47 13.11 -14.87
N ASN A 167 19.58 13.01 -15.63
CA ASN A 167 20.58 14.08 -15.78
C ASN A 167 20.35 14.96 -17.02
N LEU A 168 19.26 14.81 -17.76
CA LEU A 168 18.94 15.73 -18.84
C LEU A 168 18.66 17.13 -18.29
N ASP A 169 19.12 18.14 -19.02
CA ASP A 169 18.75 19.52 -18.72
C ASP A 169 17.23 19.70 -18.81
N THR A 170 16.67 20.36 -17.81
CA THR A 170 15.26 20.76 -17.77
C THR A 170 15.12 22.25 -18.08
N LEU A 171 13.90 22.71 -18.33
CA LEU A 171 13.66 24.16 -18.52
C LEU A 171 14.09 24.95 -17.29
N LYS A 172 13.80 24.42 -16.08
CA LYS A 172 14.25 25.01 -14.82
C LYS A 172 15.76 25.13 -14.72
N SER A 173 16.49 24.05 -15.04
CA SER A 173 17.96 24.03 -14.92
C SER A 173 18.66 25.00 -15.88
N VAL A 174 18.12 25.19 -17.10
CA VAL A 174 18.73 26.01 -18.14
C VAL A 174 18.32 27.48 -18.08
N THR A 175 17.05 27.74 -17.78
CA THR A 175 16.46 29.08 -17.84
C THR A 175 16.18 29.73 -16.51
N GLY A 176 16.19 28.94 -15.42
CA GLY A 176 15.72 29.36 -14.10
C GLY A 176 14.18 29.54 -14.02
N PHE A 177 13.46 29.09 -15.06
CA PHE A 177 12.01 29.12 -15.07
C PHE A 177 11.45 28.18 -13.99
N ASP A 178 10.53 28.67 -13.19
CA ASP A 178 9.95 27.94 -12.05
C ASP A 178 8.41 28.03 -12.09
N GLY A 179 7.81 27.50 -13.14
CA GLY A 179 6.37 27.49 -13.41
C GLY A 179 5.94 26.15 -14.01
N PRO A 180 4.67 26.02 -14.43
CA PRO A 180 4.18 24.80 -15.07
C PRO A 180 5.10 24.34 -16.21
N GLY A 181 5.57 23.09 -16.16
CA GLY A 181 6.53 22.56 -17.12
C GLY A 181 8.01 22.87 -16.82
N ALA A 182 8.34 23.46 -15.68
CA ALA A 182 9.72 23.75 -15.29
C ALA A 182 10.64 22.51 -15.32
N ASP A 183 10.12 21.36 -14.88
CA ASP A 183 10.82 20.08 -14.85
C ASP A 183 10.75 19.30 -16.19
N ASN A 184 10.19 19.91 -17.26
CA ASN A 184 10.18 19.30 -18.57
C ASN A 184 11.61 19.31 -19.16
N PRO A 185 12.00 18.26 -19.92
CA PRO A 185 13.31 18.23 -20.56
C PRO A 185 13.46 19.40 -21.54
N ASN A 186 14.56 20.16 -21.42
CA ASN A 186 14.87 21.25 -22.33
C ASN A 186 15.03 20.76 -23.79
N ASN A 187 15.49 19.51 -23.95
CA ASN A 187 15.49 18.80 -25.22
C ASN A 187 14.63 17.55 -25.15
N ALA A 188 13.35 17.70 -25.41
CA ALA A 188 12.35 16.62 -25.38
C ALA A 188 12.72 15.42 -26.30
N GLY A 189 13.48 15.67 -27.39
CA GLY A 189 13.93 14.61 -28.28
C GLY A 189 14.89 13.60 -27.66
N LEU A 190 15.55 13.92 -26.54
CA LEU A 190 16.40 12.99 -25.79
C LEU A 190 15.60 12.13 -24.79
N ALA A 191 14.39 12.56 -24.44
CA ALA A 191 13.51 11.90 -23.48
C ALA A 191 12.30 11.22 -24.14
N ILE A 192 12.25 11.19 -25.48
CA ILE A 192 11.16 10.56 -26.25
C ILE A 192 11.27 9.03 -26.18
N VAL A 193 10.15 8.36 -25.99
CA VAL A 193 10.02 6.90 -26.13
C VAL A 193 9.94 6.58 -27.62
N THR A 194 11.00 6.02 -28.18
CA THR A 194 11.08 5.71 -29.61
C THR A 194 10.43 4.40 -29.97
N ASN A 195 10.47 3.43 -29.06
CA ASN A 195 9.86 2.11 -29.22
C ASN A 195 9.46 1.53 -27.87
N VAL A 196 8.42 0.69 -27.87
CA VAL A 196 8.03 -0.14 -26.73
C VAL A 196 7.77 -1.55 -27.26
N GLU A 197 8.38 -2.54 -26.64
CA GLU A 197 8.27 -3.94 -27.02
C GLU A 197 7.88 -4.78 -25.80
N VAL A 198 6.92 -5.68 -25.99
CA VAL A 198 6.50 -6.65 -24.96
C VAL A 198 7.05 -8.01 -25.38
N VAL A 199 7.87 -8.61 -24.51
CA VAL A 199 8.56 -9.87 -24.81
C VAL A 199 8.48 -10.81 -23.60
N GLN A 200 8.77 -12.08 -23.82
CA GLN A 200 8.92 -13.03 -22.72
C GLN A 200 10.36 -12.98 -22.19
N ARG A 201 10.55 -13.11 -20.88
CA ARG A 201 11.88 -13.17 -20.25
C ARG A 201 12.77 -14.26 -20.86
N SER A 202 12.18 -15.37 -21.31
CA SER A 202 12.89 -16.46 -21.98
C SER A 202 13.59 -16.04 -23.28
N GLU A 203 13.15 -14.95 -23.91
CA GLU A 203 13.77 -14.35 -25.09
C GLU A 203 15.01 -13.51 -24.74
N LEU A 204 15.20 -13.22 -23.46
CA LEU A 204 16.26 -12.38 -22.90
C LEU A 204 17.16 -13.17 -21.92
N PRO A 205 17.87 -14.21 -22.33
CA PRO A 205 18.57 -15.14 -21.44
C PRO A 205 19.67 -14.50 -20.59
N ASN A 206 20.14 -13.32 -20.97
CA ASN A 206 21.17 -12.57 -20.25
C ASN A 206 20.60 -11.50 -19.30
N LEU A 207 19.26 -11.34 -19.24
CA LEU A 207 18.65 -10.40 -18.34
C LEU A 207 18.79 -10.91 -16.90
N PRO A 208 19.34 -10.12 -15.96
CA PRO A 208 19.54 -10.56 -14.59
C PRO A 208 18.20 -10.86 -13.90
N VAL A 209 18.20 -11.89 -13.08
CA VAL A 209 17.12 -12.17 -12.14
C VAL A 209 17.51 -11.50 -10.83
N LEU A 210 16.79 -10.46 -10.46
CA LEU A 210 17.03 -9.75 -9.21
C LEU A 210 16.26 -10.43 -8.06
N GLU A 211 16.76 -10.27 -6.84
CA GLU A 211 15.98 -10.68 -5.66
C GLU A 211 14.66 -9.91 -5.61
N ASP A 212 13.60 -10.58 -5.16
CA ASP A 212 12.29 -9.96 -4.97
C ASP A 212 12.41 -8.77 -4.01
N PRO A 213 12.02 -7.54 -4.40
CA PRO A 213 12.18 -6.35 -3.56
C PRO A 213 11.41 -6.46 -2.23
N ARG A 214 10.39 -7.31 -2.17
CA ARG A 214 9.69 -7.64 -0.92
C ARG A 214 10.55 -8.43 0.05
N THR A 215 11.57 -9.14 -0.43
CA THR A 215 12.47 -9.92 0.43
C THR A 215 13.60 -9.06 1.01
N THR A 216 14.03 -8.02 0.29
CA THR A 216 15.09 -7.10 0.77
C THR A 216 14.61 -6.19 1.88
N HIS A 217 13.31 -5.87 1.90
CA HIS A 217 12.65 -5.09 2.95
C HIS A 217 11.77 -5.94 3.88
N LYS A 218 11.84 -7.25 3.80
CA LYS A 218 11.36 -8.04 4.93
C LYS A 218 12.14 -7.55 6.14
N SER A 219 11.49 -6.72 6.97
CA SER A 219 11.89 -6.66 8.37
C SER A 219 12.13 -8.09 8.78
N PRO A 220 13.34 -8.46 9.25
CA PRO A 220 13.63 -9.84 9.55
C PRO A 220 12.45 -10.34 10.38
N MET A 221 11.82 -11.44 9.94
CA MET A 221 10.67 -11.98 10.67
C MET A 221 11.17 -12.22 12.08
N LYS A 222 10.84 -11.30 12.97
CA LYS A 222 11.25 -11.42 14.36
C LYS A 222 10.46 -12.61 14.91
N THR A 223 11.18 -13.57 15.43
CA THR A 223 10.54 -14.65 16.17
C THR A 223 10.19 -14.09 17.55
N GLY A 224 8.94 -14.17 17.93
CA GLY A 224 8.46 -13.82 19.27
C GLY A 224 9.15 -14.64 20.36
N GLY A 225 9.06 -14.16 21.56
CA GLY A 225 9.65 -14.77 22.75
C GLY A 225 10.18 -13.71 23.68
N GLY A 226 9.27 -13.06 24.41
CA GLY A 226 9.57 -11.95 25.31
C GLY A 226 9.06 -10.61 24.81
N LYS A 227 9.64 -9.53 25.33
CA LYS A 227 9.18 -8.16 25.05
C LYS A 227 9.51 -7.75 23.62
N TYR A 228 8.48 -7.49 22.83
CA TYR A 228 8.57 -6.85 21.52
C TYR A 228 8.39 -5.35 21.68
N THR A 229 9.17 -4.56 20.98
CA THR A 229 9.09 -3.10 20.96
C THR A 229 9.13 -2.63 19.51
N ASN A 230 8.18 -1.78 19.14
CA ASN A 230 8.15 -1.09 17.88
C ASN A 230 8.03 0.42 18.12
N THR A 231 9.11 1.15 17.86
CA THR A 231 9.20 2.59 18.08
C THR A 231 8.47 3.40 17.04
N ASP A 232 8.28 2.87 15.83
CA ASP A 232 7.58 3.56 14.75
C ASP A 232 6.07 3.62 15.04
N TYR A 233 5.54 2.55 15.61
CA TYR A 233 4.14 2.52 16.06
C TYR A 233 3.94 2.97 17.50
N GLY A 234 5.01 3.13 18.26
CA GLY A 234 4.95 3.58 19.65
C GLY A 234 4.32 2.55 20.58
N VAL A 235 4.66 1.26 20.43
CA VAL A 235 4.10 0.18 21.24
C VAL A 235 5.14 -0.83 21.70
N SER A 236 4.89 -1.42 22.85
CA SER A 236 5.67 -2.54 23.38
C SER A 236 4.73 -3.52 24.09
N PHE A 237 4.95 -4.83 23.93
CA PHE A 237 4.19 -5.90 24.58
C PHE A 237 4.94 -7.23 24.49
N ASN A 238 4.56 -8.19 25.32
CA ASN A 238 5.11 -9.55 25.24
C ASN A 238 4.51 -10.33 24.09
N THR A 239 5.34 -11.15 23.46
CA THR A 239 4.96 -12.03 22.34
C THR A 239 5.27 -13.49 22.69
N PRO A 240 4.42 -14.45 22.28
CA PRO A 240 4.66 -15.85 22.53
C PRO A 240 5.95 -16.36 21.86
N GLN A 241 6.62 -17.30 22.53
CA GLN A 241 7.85 -17.92 22.03
C GLN A 241 7.59 -18.63 20.68
N GLY A 242 8.41 -18.33 19.69
CA GLY A 242 8.37 -18.98 18.39
C GLY A 242 7.27 -18.50 17.43
N TRP A 243 6.41 -17.55 17.85
CA TRP A 243 5.42 -16.95 16.96
C TRP A 243 6.10 -15.94 16.02
N LEU A 244 5.58 -15.81 14.80
CA LEU A 244 6.12 -14.94 13.77
C LEU A 244 5.53 -13.53 13.90
N ILE A 245 6.39 -12.52 13.98
CA ILE A 245 5.97 -11.12 14.09
C ILE A 245 6.08 -10.47 12.71
N GLN A 246 4.99 -9.86 12.26
CA GLN A 246 4.88 -9.15 10.99
C GLN A 246 4.30 -7.75 11.22
N THR A 247 4.73 -6.81 10.42
CA THR A 247 4.16 -5.46 10.36
C THR A 247 3.57 -5.27 8.95
N PRO A 248 2.32 -5.72 8.73
CA PRO A 248 1.70 -5.61 7.42
C PRO A 248 1.50 -4.15 7.02
N VAL A 249 1.57 -3.88 5.73
CA VAL A 249 1.19 -2.56 5.22
C VAL A 249 -0.32 -2.39 5.37
N ARG A 250 -0.72 -1.26 5.91
CA ARG A 250 -2.13 -0.94 6.08
C ARG A 250 -2.72 -0.52 4.74
N VAL A 251 -3.69 -1.27 4.27
CA VAL A 251 -4.49 -0.95 3.08
C VAL A 251 -5.77 -0.19 3.45
N ASP A 252 -6.18 -0.30 4.71
CA ASP A 252 -7.35 0.40 5.28
C ASP A 252 -7.22 0.56 6.81
N SER A 253 -8.21 1.19 7.44
CA SER A 253 -8.26 1.36 8.89
C SER A 253 -8.40 0.05 9.68
N ASN A 254 -8.82 -1.04 9.04
CA ASN A 254 -9.05 -2.34 9.66
C ASN A 254 -7.82 -3.25 9.56
N THR A 255 -6.87 -2.94 8.67
CA THR A 255 -5.61 -3.68 8.56
C THR A 255 -4.78 -3.46 9.84
N PRO A 256 -4.38 -4.52 10.57
CA PRO A 256 -3.57 -4.36 11.78
C PRO A 256 -2.18 -3.82 11.47
N ASN A 257 -1.64 -3.01 12.37
CA ASN A 257 -0.27 -2.50 12.28
C ASN A 257 0.77 -3.60 12.59
N ILE A 258 0.41 -4.53 13.48
CA ILE A 258 1.28 -5.62 13.90
C ILE A 258 0.45 -6.90 13.96
N VAL A 259 1.00 -7.98 13.41
CA VAL A 259 0.45 -9.33 13.49
C VAL A 259 1.52 -10.25 14.09
N VAL A 260 1.14 -10.99 15.13
CA VAL A 260 1.97 -12.03 15.74
C VAL A 260 1.25 -13.36 15.51
N ALA A 261 1.69 -14.13 14.54
CA ALA A 261 1.04 -15.36 14.09
C ALA A 261 1.69 -16.60 14.73
N GLY A 262 0.88 -17.42 15.32
CA GLY A 262 1.29 -18.70 15.90
C GLY A 262 1.39 -19.82 14.87
N PRO A 263 1.90 -20.98 15.29
CA PRO A 263 1.96 -22.15 14.43
C PRO A 263 0.56 -22.59 14.03
N LYS A 264 0.42 -23.00 12.76
CA LYS A 264 -0.86 -23.48 12.22
C LYS A 264 -1.34 -24.71 12.98
N THR A 265 -2.58 -24.66 13.48
CA THR A 265 -3.25 -25.78 14.13
C THR A 265 -4.52 -26.08 13.34
N GLY A 266 -4.57 -27.22 12.64
CA GLY A 266 -5.66 -27.49 11.69
C GLY A 266 -5.64 -26.53 10.51
N ASN A 267 -6.75 -25.84 10.26
CA ASN A 267 -6.91 -24.89 9.15
C ASN A 267 -6.62 -23.43 9.53
N ILE A 268 -6.33 -23.13 10.80
CA ILE A 268 -6.15 -21.79 11.32
C ILE A 268 -4.78 -21.64 11.99
N SER A 269 -4.19 -20.46 11.84
CA SER A 269 -3.09 -19.98 12.66
C SER A 269 -3.66 -19.03 13.71
N PRO A 270 -3.47 -19.28 15.02
CA PRO A 270 -3.84 -18.32 16.04
C PRO A 270 -3.04 -17.03 15.83
N ALA A 271 -3.65 -15.89 16.10
CA ALA A 271 -2.98 -14.61 15.89
C ALA A 271 -3.27 -13.62 17.04
N LEU A 272 -2.24 -12.87 17.40
CA LEU A 272 -2.34 -11.62 18.16
C LEU A 272 -2.15 -10.47 17.19
N THR A 273 -3.02 -9.45 17.24
CA THR A 273 -2.91 -8.28 16.38
C THR A 273 -2.98 -6.99 17.18
N VAL A 274 -2.31 -5.95 16.68
CA VAL A 274 -2.42 -4.59 17.17
C VAL A 274 -2.83 -3.69 16.02
N THR A 275 -3.96 -3.01 16.16
CA THR A 275 -4.42 -1.96 15.26
C THR A 275 -4.38 -0.64 16.01
N ILE A 276 -3.78 0.39 15.39
CA ILE A 276 -3.62 1.70 15.99
C ILE A 276 -4.29 2.72 15.08
N THR A 277 -5.21 3.48 15.64
CA THR A 277 -5.92 4.54 14.91
C THR A 277 -5.87 5.85 15.71
N LYS A 278 -5.78 6.98 15.00
CA LYS A 278 -5.92 8.29 15.63
C LYS A 278 -7.34 8.41 16.17
N SER A 279 -7.49 8.82 17.42
CA SER A 279 -8.78 9.05 18.06
C SER A 279 -8.70 10.28 18.95
N GLU A 280 -9.47 11.30 18.63
CA GLU A 280 -9.57 12.55 19.41
C GLU A 280 -10.71 12.48 20.44
N SER A 281 -11.32 11.31 20.60
CA SER A 281 -12.42 11.06 21.52
C SER A 281 -11.93 10.60 22.91
N ASN A 282 -12.57 9.63 23.48
CA ASN A 282 -12.18 8.93 24.71
C ASN A 282 -12.57 7.47 24.60
N LEU A 283 -12.12 6.64 25.57
CA LEU A 283 -12.38 5.21 25.56
C LEU A 283 -13.86 4.87 25.44
N ASP A 284 -14.78 5.58 26.16
CA ASP A 284 -16.20 5.25 26.12
C ASP A 284 -16.80 5.50 24.72
N LYS A 285 -16.36 6.55 24.03
CA LYS A 285 -16.79 6.85 22.66
C LYS A 285 -16.18 5.87 21.66
N ASP A 286 -14.93 5.47 21.84
CA ASP A 286 -14.28 4.45 21.01
C ASP A 286 -14.97 3.09 21.15
N VAL A 287 -15.39 2.73 22.37
CA VAL A 287 -16.19 1.52 22.65
C VAL A 287 -17.55 1.59 21.95
N GLU A 288 -18.23 2.74 22.01
CA GLU A 288 -19.50 2.95 21.29
C GLU A 288 -19.31 2.80 19.77
N ASN A 289 -18.26 3.39 19.22
CA ASN A 289 -17.93 3.29 17.79
C ASN A 289 -17.65 1.82 17.40
N PHE A 290 -16.87 1.11 18.19
CA PHE A 290 -16.58 -0.30 17.95
C PHE A 290 -17.87 -1.15 17.99
N LYS A 291 -18.76 -0.92 18.97
CA LYS A 291 -20.07 -1.59 19.01
C LYS A 291 -20.90 -1.33 17.77
N ASN A 292 -20.98 -0.09 17.34
CA ASN A 292 -21.71 0.29 16.12
C ASN A 292 -21.12 -0.39 14.86
N GLN A 293 -19.81 -0.57 14.82
CA GLN A 293 -19.14 -1.25 13.72
C GLN A 293 -19.47 -2.75 13.65
N ILE A 294 -19.53 -3.43 14.79
CA ILE A 294 -19.81 -4.88 14.84
C ILE A 294 -21.31 -5.20 14.86
N GLN A 295 -22.19 -4.25 15.22
CA GLN A 295 -23.62 -4.46 15.38
C GLN A 295 -24.31 -5.12 14.17
N PRO A 296 -24.00 -4.74 12.90
CA PRO A 296 -24.58 -5.41 11.74
C PRO A 296 -24.28 -6.91 11.68
N LEU A 297 -23.10 -7.34 12.13
CA LEU A 297 -22.73 -8.76 12.19
C LEU A 297 -23.45 -9.49 13.32
N VAL A 298 -23.69 -8.79 14.43
CA VAL A 298 -24.47 -9.32 15.55
C VAL A 298 -25.94 -9.51 15.15
N ASP A 299 -26.51 -8.50 14.47
CA ASP A 299 -27.91 -8.55 14.01
C ASP A 299 -28.14 -9.65 12.96
N GLN A 300 -27.13 -9.97 12.18
CA GLN A 300 -27.15 -11.07 11.20
C GLN A 300 -26.90 -12.45 11.84
N GLY A 301 -26.54 -12.52 13.11
CA GLY A 301 -26.21 -13.78 13.79
C GLY A 301 -24.89 -14.41 13.34
N VAL A 302 -23.98 -13.62 12.75
CA VAL A 302 -22.64 -14.04 12.34
C VAL A 302 -21.66 -13.91 13.49
N LEU A 303 -21.79 -12.83 14.29
CA LEU A 303 -20.97 -12.53 15.44
C LEU A 303 -21.83 -12.56 16.72
N PHE A 304 -21.29 -13.13 17.80
CA PHE A 304 -21.95 -13.21 19.11
C PHE A 304 -21.04 -12.59 20.17
N ILE A 305 -21.54 -11.66 20.95
CA ILE A 305 -20.84 -11.10 22.11
C ILE A 305 -21.05 -12.01 23.29
N GLU A 306 -20.02 -12.71 23.75
CA GLU A 306 -20.07 -13.64 24.89
C GLU A 306 -19.83 -12.90 26.21
N ASN A 307 -18.95 -11.91 26.21
CA ASN A 307 -18.65 -11.10 27.39
C ASN A 307 -18.18 -9.71 27.00
N GLU A 308 -18.51 -8.74 27.84
CA GLU A 308 -18.06 -7.36 27.73
C GLU A 308 -17.73 -6.85 29.14
N SER A 309 -16.55 -6.28 29.33
CA SER A 309 -16.11 -5.79 30.62
C SER A 309 -15.08 -4.68 30.55
N ARG A 310 -15.06 -3.78 31.52
CA ARG A 310 -13.98 -2.82 31.72
C ARG A 310 -12.87 -3.50 32.53
N ILE A 311 -11.64 -3.34 32.10
CA ILE A 311 -10.45 -3.96 32.69
C ILE A 311 -9.35 -2.93 32.86
N ILE A 312 -8.30 -3.28 33.59
CA ILE A 312 -7.04 -2.55 33.63
C ILE A 312 -5.99 -3.39 32.91
N ALA A 313 -5.43 -2.87 31.84
CA ALA A 313 -4.38 -3.50 31.03
C ALA A 313 -3.05 -2.79 31.28
N ASN A 314 -2.17 -3.37 32.07
CA ASN A 314 -0.89 -2.78 32.49
C ASN A 314 -0.99 -1.31 32.99
N GLY A 315 -2.04 -1.00 33.75
CA GLY A 315 -2.28 0.34 34.29
C GLY A 315 -3.12 1.25 33.37
N TYR A 316 -3.37 0.87 32.14
CA TYR A 316 -4.29 1.58 31.23
C TYR A 316 -5.74 1.14 31.48
N ASP A 317 -6.66 2.11 31.42
CA ASP A 317 -8.08 1.83 31.40
C ASP A 317 -8.45 1.24 30.02
N ALA A 318 -9.08 0.08 30.02
CA ALA A 318 -9.35 -0.69 28.81
C ALA A 318 -10.75 -1.30 28.83
N HIS A 319 -11.28 -1.59 27.65
CA HIS A 319 -12.55 -2.28 27.48
C HIS A 319 -12.35 -3.57 26.69
N LEU A 320 -12.74 -4.69 27.30
CA LEU A 320 -12.56 -6.03 26.75
C LEU A 320 -13.87 -6.56 26.19
N PHE A 321 -13.82 -7.06 24.95
CA PHE A 321 -14.87 -7.86 24.31
C PHE A 321 -14.37 -9.28 24.11
N ILE A 322 -15.18 -10.26 24.50
CA ILE A 322 -15.02 -11.65 24.07
C ILE A 322 -16.16 -11.94 23.12
N THR A 323 -15.82 -12.27 21.88
CA THR A 323 -16.80 -12.56 20.83
C THR A 323 -16.48 -13.88 20.17
N LYS A 324 -17.50 -14.49 19.57
CA LYS A 324 -17.33 -15.65 18.70
C LYS A 324 -18.05 -15.44 17.38
N ALA A 325 -17.52 -16.03 16.32
CA ALA A 325 -18.13 -16.00 15.01
C ALA A 325 -18.08 -17.40 14.37
N ASN A 326 -19.09 -17.66 13.56
CA ASN A 326 -19.22 -18.88 12.80
C ASN A 326 -18.80 -18.62 11.36
N PHE A 327 -17.78 -19.31 10.88
CA PHE A 327 -17.30 -19.26 9.50
C PHE A 327 -17.55 -20.61 8.82
N GLU A 328 -18.12 -20.56 7.65
CA GLU A 328 -18.26 -21.74 6.79
C GLU A 328 -17.02 -21.82 5.88
N ASN A 329 -16.31 -22.96 5.93
CA ASN A 329 -15.15 -23.18 5.05
C ASN A 329 -15.62 -23.64 3.66
N GLN A 330 -14.70 -23.79 2.72
CA GLN A 330 -14.98 -24.22 1.34
C GLN A 330 -15.61 -25.62 1.24
N ASN A 331 -15.57 -26.42 2.31
CA ASN A 331 -16.17 -27.77 2.39
C ASN A 331 -17.54 -27.76 3.09
N GLU A 332 -18.16 -26.59 3.28
CA GLU A 332 -19.43 -26.42 4.02
C GLU A 332 -19.33 -26.80 5.52
N GLU A 333 -18.13 -26.88 6.08
CA GLU A 333 -17.94 -27.13 7.51
C GLU A 333 -17.95 -25.81 8.28
N ILE A 334 -18.76 -25.72 9.33
CA ILE A 334 -18.82 -24.55 10.20
C ILE A 334 -17.65 -24.61 11.18
N MET A 335 -16.88 -23.54 11.19
CA MET A 335 -15.75 -23.33 12.07
C MET A 335 -16.08 -22.19 13.04
N GLU A 336 -16.05 -22.46 14.34
CA GLU A 336 -16.24 -21.45 15.37
C GLU A 336 -14.91 -20.82 15.74
N ILE A 337 -14.83 -19.50 15.60
CA ILE A 337 -13.65 -18.68 15.95
C ILE A 337 -14.01 -17.80 17.14
N ALA A 338 -13.19 -17.81 18.16
CA ALA A 338 -13.27 -16.89 19.28
C ALA A 338 -12.27 -15.74 19.13
N PHE A 339 -12.69 -14.56 19.56
CA PHE A 339 -11.86 -13.35 19.59
C PHE A 339 -11.90 -12.75 20.99
N ALA A 340 -10.75 -12.30 21.48
CA ALA A 340 -10.65 -11.35 22.58
C ALA A 340 -10.15 -10.02 22.02
N THR A 341 -10.86 -8.94 22.22
CA THR A 341 -10.51 -7.61 21.73
C THR A 341 -10.48 -6.64 22.89
N ALA A 342 -9.30 -6.09 23.18
CA ALA A 342 -9.13 -5.02 24.15
C ALA A 342 -8.94 -3.68 23.45
N LEU A 343 -9.74 -2.69 23.82
CA LEU A 343 -9.66 -1.30 23.38
C LEU A 343 -8.99 -0.49 24.47
N ILE A 344 -7.93 0.23 24.13
CA ILE A 344 -7.19 1.15 25.03
C ILE A 344 -7.10 2.50 24.34
N HIS A 345 -7.52 3.56 25.04
CA HIS A 345 -7.35 4.93 24.53
C HIS A 345 -6.23 5.62 25.30
N GLU A 346 -5.18 6.02 24.60
CA GLU A 346 -4.03 6.71 25.20
C GLU A 346 -3.38 7.65 24.18
N ASN A 347 -3.04 8.87 24.60
CA ASN A 347 -2.32 9.86 23.78
C ASN A 347 -2.98 10.15 22.42
N ASN A 348 -4.31 10.38 22.40
CA ASN A 348 -5.13 10.60 21.20
C ASN A 348 -5.05 9.45 20.17
N LYS A 349 -4.79 8.24 20.62
CA LYS A 349 -4.78 7.04 19.83
C LYS A 349 -5.67 5.97 20.46
N LEU A 350 -6.39 5.24 19.62
CA LEU A 350 -7.05 4.00 19.99
C LEU A 350 -6.13 2.84 19.62
N TYR A 351 -5.79 2.04 20.60
CA TYR A 351 -5.08 0.76 20.43
C TYR A 351 -6.10 -0.35 20.55
N GLN A 352 -6.27 -1.11 19.49
CA GLN A 352 -7.08 -2.33 19.48
C GLN A 352 -6.15 -3.52 19.48
N LEU A 353 -6.09 -4.24 20.61
CA LEU A 353 -5.35 -5.49 20.76
C LEU A 353 -6.34 -6.63 20.61
N GLN A 354 -6.06 -7.54 19.68
CA GLN A 354 -6.97 -8.66 19.44
C GLN A 354 -6.22 -9.99 19.40
N TYR A 355 -6.81 -11.00 20.03
CA TYR A 355 -6.40 -12.39 19.89
C TYR A 355 -7.50 -13.18 19.20
N MET A 356 -7.13 -14.05 18.27
CA MET A 356 -8.06 -14.98 17.62
C MET A 356 -7.54 -16.41 17.64
N ASN A 357 -8.46 -17.36 17.81
CA ASN A 357 -8.21 -18.80 17.69
C ASN A 357 -9.52 -19.55 17.44
N THR A 358 -9.44 -20.85 17.08
CA THR A 358 -10.63 -21.72 17.17
C THR A 358 -11.14 -21.74 18.62
N ILE A 359 -12.45 -21.90 18.79
CA ILE A 359 -13.05 -21.87 20.14
C ILE A 359 -12.45 -22.93 21.07
N GLU A 360 -12.12 -24.10 20.54
CA GLU A 360 -11.50 -25.19 21.29
C GLU A 360 -10.13 -24.82 21.86
N ASN A 361 -9.31 -24.13 21.05
CA ASN A 361 -7.94 -23.72 21.41
C ASN A 361 -7.90 -22.37 22.13
N TYR A 362 -8.93 -21.55 21.99
CA TYR A 362 -9.00 -20.22 22.59
C TYR A 362 -8.88 -20.32 24.11
N PHE A 363 -9.71 -21.11 24.76
CA PHE A 363 -9.71 -21.27 26.22
C PHE A 363 -8.45 -21.96 26.76
N ALA A 364 -7.76 -22.75 25.92
CA ALA A 364 -6.50 -23.38 26.31
C ALA A 364 -5.30 -22.41 26.24
N GLN A 365 -5.43 -21.31 25.50
CA GLN A 365 -4.37 -20.36 25.20
C GLN A 365 -4.69 -18.89 25.52
N ASP A 366 -5.77 -18.61 26.27
CA ASP A 366 -6.16 -17.27 26.68
C ASP A 366 -5.06 -16.54 27.49
N ALA A 367 -4.22 -17.30 28.19
CA ALA A 367 -3.05 -16.78 28.88
C ALA A 367 -2.09 -15.98 27.97
N LEU A 368 -2.04 -16.30 26.67
CA LEU A 368 -1.19 -15.57 25.70
C LEU A 368 -1.70 -14.14 25.50
N PHE A 369 -3.02 -13.98 25.37
CA PHE A 369 -3.62 -12.66 25.26
C PHE A 369 -3.51 -11.86 26.56
N ASN A 370 -3.72 -12.53 27.69
CA ASN A 370 -3.54 -11.91 29.01
C ASN A 370 -2.12 -11.42 29.24
N ASP A 371 -1.09 -12.18 28.80
CA ASP A 371 0.30 -11.73 28.87
C ASP A 371 0.55 -10.52 27.98
N MET A 372 0.01 -10.51 26.76
CA MET A 372 0.08 -9.37 25.85
C MET A 372 -0.53 -8.10 26.46
N ILE A 373 -1.77 -8.14 26.95
CA ILE A 373 -2.45 -6.95 27.47
C ILE A 373 -1.83 -6.46 28.78
N ASN A 374 -1.36 -7.39 29.65
CA ASN A 374 -0.73 -7.05 30.92
C ASN A 374 0.70 -6.54 30.76
N SER A 375 1.30 -6.71 29.60
CA SER A 375 2.64 -6.19 29.25
C SER A 375 2.61 -5.06 28.24
N PHE A 376 1.42 -4.66 27.76
CA PHE A 376 1.26 -3.58 26.78
C PHE A 376 1.73 -2.24 27.35
N GLU A 377 2.49 -1.51 26.57
CA GLU A 377 2.93 -0.14 26.86
C GLU A 377 2.78 0.71 25.60
N ALA A 378 2.10 1.85 25.72
CA ALA A 378 2.17 2.94 24.75
C ALA A 378 3.45 3.72 25.03
N ILE A 379 4.39 3.69 24.09
CA ILE A 379 5.69 4.38 24.22
C ILE A 379 5.73 5.60 23.30
N SER A 380 6.58 6.57 23.62
CA SER A 380 6.80 7.72 22.74
C SER A 380 7.41 7.26 21.42
N THR A 381 6.85 7.69 20.29
CA THR A 381 7.46 7.48 18.97
C THR A 381 8.73 8.31 18.87
N LEU A 382 9.79 7.78 18.29
CA LEU A 382 11.07 8.50 18.10
C LEU A 382 10.99 9.58 17.02
N SER A 383 9.93 9.59 16.22
CA SER A 383 9.65 10.61 15.21
C SER A 383 8.31 11.27 15.50
N GLU A 384 8.32 12.37 16.26
CA GLU A 384 7.43 13.46 15.89
C GLU A 384 8.06 14.11 14.66
N ASN A 385 7.84 13.52 13.50
CA ASN A 385 8.07 14.23 12.26
C ASN A 385 7.00 15.32 12.22
N PRO A 386 7.33 16.61 12.10
CA PRO A 386 6.33 17.70 12.06
C PRO A 386 5.29 17.48 10.95
N ASP A 387 5.61 16.68 9.93
CA ASP A 387 4.77 16.38 8.78
C ASP A 387 3.66 15.33 9.04
N ASP A 388 3.75 14.56 10.13
CA ASP A 388 2.69 13.61 10.53
C ASP A 388 1.45 14.30 11.16
N ASN A 389 1.49 15.62 11.35
CA ASN A 389 0.41 16.41 11.96
C ASN A 389 -0.48 17.16 10.97
N ILE A 390 -0.27 17.05 9.67
CA ILE A 390 -1.18 17.66 8.69
C ILE A 390 -2.40 16.75 8.55
N SER A 391 -3.55 17.23 9.01
CA SER A 391 -4.80 16.51 8.80
C SER A 391 -5.13 16.46 7.31
N MET A 392 -5.83 15.40 6.87
CA MET A 392 -6.30 15.26 5.48
C MET A 392 -7.15 16.48 5.04
N GLU A 393 -7.76 17.20 5.97
CA GLU A 393 -8.52 18.44 5.70
C GLU A 393 -7.62 19.64 5.49
N GLU A 394 -6.59 19.83 6.28
CA GLU A 394 -5.57 20.89 6.08
C GLU A 394 -4.80 20.68 4.78
N TRP A 395 -4.51 19.40 4.43
CA TRP A 395 -3.89 19.07 3.15
C TRP A 395 -4.80 19.38 1.96
N LYS A 396 -6.11 19.13 2.07
CA LYS A 396 -7.12 19.49 1.06
C LYS A 396 -7.29 21.00 0.92
N GLU A 397 -7.21 21.77 2.00
CA GLU A 397 -7.26 23.24 1.94
C GLU A 397 -6.03 23.82 1.25
N GLN A 398 -4.83 23.33 1.52
CA GLN A 398 -3.61 23.78 0.85
C GLN A 398 -3.58 23.42 -0.64
N THR A 399 -4.22 22.32 -1.04
CA THR A 399 -4.26 21.86 -2.44
C THR A 399 -5.45 22.41 -3.22
N SER A 400 -6.52 22.84 -2.57
CA SER A 400 -7.71 23.41 -3.25
C SER A 400 -7.48 24.80 -3.86
N SER A 401 -6.38 25.47 -3.53
CA SER A 401 -6.00 26.77 -4.11
C SER A 401 -5.23 26.64 -5.43
N ILE A 402 -4.92 25.42 -5.89
CA ILE A 402 -4.22 25.17 -7.16
C ILE A 402 -5.27 24.75 -8.19
N GLU A 403 -5.83 25.74 -8.91
CA GLU A 403 -6.62 25.47 -10.11
C GLU A 403 -5.72 24.93 -11.23
N GLY A 404 -5.69 23.62 -11.38
CA GLY A 404 -5.04 22.93 -12.49
C GLY A 404 -4.58 21.55 -12.08
N GLY A 405 -5.26 20.49 -12.60
CA GLY A 405 -5.01 19.08 -12.30
C GLY A 405 -3.65 18.55 -12.78
N GLY A 406 -2.56 19.16 -12.32
CA GLY A 406 -1.20 18.64 -12.47
C GLY A 406 -0.91 17.56 -11.44
N CYS A 407 -0.17 16.53 -11.82
CA CYS A 407 0.18 15.41 -10.96
C CYS A 407 0.93 15.87 -9.70
N LEU A 408 0.39 15.58 -8.52
CA LEU A 408 0.81 16.10 -7.22
C LEU A 408 2.06 15.45 -6.59
N ILE A 409 2.81 14.63 -7.31
CA ILE A 409 3.97 13.90 -6.74
C ILE A 409 5.00 14.84 -6.06
N ALA A 410 5.12 16.10 -6.49
CA ALA A 410 6.16 17.01 -5.99
C ALA A 410 5.80 17.74 -4.70
N THR A 411 4.51 18.00 -4.45
CA THR A 411 4.11 18.91 -3.37
C THR A 411 4.24 18.28 -1.98
N ALA A 412 4.11 16.97 -1.89
CA ALA A 412 4.23 16.24 -0.63
C ALA A 412 5.69 15.97 -0.20
N ALA A 413 6.65 16.02 -1.15
CA ALA A 413 8.00 15.52 -0.92
C ALA A 413 9.02 16.57 -0.45
N TYR A 414 8.84 17.84 -0.83
CA TYR A 414 9.90 18.85 -0.66
C TYR A 414 9.50 20.11 0.09
N GLY A 415 8.33 20.14 0.74
CA GLY A 415 7.85 21.32 1.44
C GLY A 415 7.53 22.50 0.50
N SER A 416 6.82 23.49 1.00
CA SER A 416 6.33 24.64 0.23
C SER A 416 7.42 25.56 -0.37
N GLU A 417 8.70 25.30 -0.11
CA GLU A 417 9.82 26.09 -0.66
C GLU A 417 10.37 25.57 -1.99
N MET A 418 9.96 24.38 -2.45
CA MET A 418 10.42 23.78 -3.72
C MET A 418 9.29 23.27 -4.63
N ALA A 419 8.06 23.63 -4.37
CA ALA A 419 6.95 23.42 -5.30
C ALA A 419 6.66 24.72 -6.03
N PRO A 420 6.65 24.75 -7.37
CA PRO A 420 6.21 25.91 -8.11
C PRO A 420 4.71 26.15 -7.95
#